data_4dc2006f5e03b10016ab8049300beccf
#
_entry.id   4dc2006f5e03b10016ab8049300beccf
#
_cell.length_a   1.000
_cell.length_b   1.000
_cell.length_c   1.000
_cell.angle_alpha   90.00
_cell.angle_beta   90.00
_cell.angle_gamma   90.00
#
_symmetry.space_group_name_H-M   'P 1'
#
loop_
_entity.id
_entity.type
_entity.pdbx_description
1 polymer ?
#
loop_
_entity_poly.entity_id
_entity_poly.type
_entity_poly.pdbx_seq_one_letter_code
_entity_poly.pdbx_strand_id
1 'polypeptide(L)'
;MKITFLGTGTSCGVPTLGCSCKVCRSTNPHDSRLRCAALVETDTTRLLIDCGPDIRQQLMPLPFRRIDGVLLTHMHYDHVGGIDDLRPYCRFGTIPLYGDRKTLRHVRQCMPYCFPHGLVQRIEKSLPWLKLKLYPGVPSLSLNPIHAHRSFSVGDIEVLPINVLHGKLPILGFRIGRDFAYITDMKSMPEDELQYLKGVRTLVVNALRFEKPHHSHQLVADAVAFAHKVGAEQTWLIHFNHDIGLETEAQAKLPRNVGLAYDGLEIEV
;
A
#
# COMPACT_ATOMS: atom_id res chain seq x y z
N MET A 1 -6.94 5.03 15.66
CA MET A 1 -6.58 5.27 14.24
C MET A 1 -7.29 4.22 13.40
N LYS A 2 -7.99 4.65 12.34
CA LYS A 2 -8.74 3.72 11.49
C LYS A 2 -7.92 3.33 10.26
N ILE A 3 -7.93 2.04 9.93
CA ILE A 3 -7.31 1.48 8.72
C ILE A 3 -8.41 0.87 7.87
N THR A 4 -8.52 1.30 6.61
CA THR A 4 -9.43 0.70 5.62
C THR A 4 -8.61 -0.02 4.57
N PHE A 5 -8.85 -1.32 4.37
CA PHE A 5 -8.24 -2.10 3.30
C PHE A 5 -8.96 -1.80 1.99
N LEU A 6 -8.33 -1.07 1.10
CA LEU A 6 -8.92 -0.66 -0.18
C LEU A 6 -8.83 -1.78 -1.24
N GLY A 7 -7.84 -2.62 -1.11
CA GLY A 7 -7.60 -3.78 -1.94
C GLY A 7 -6.68 -4.76 -1.25
N THR A 8 -6.92 -6.05 -1.44
CA THR A 8 -6.25 -7.14 -0.75
C THR A 8 -5.68 -8.20 -1.68
N GLY A 9 -5.83 -8.01 -2.99
CA GLY A 9 -5.35 -8.91 -4.03
C GLY A 9 -3.91 -8.62 -4.48
N THR A 10 -3.29 -9.61 -5.09
CA THR A 10 -1.99 -9.53 -5.75
C THR A 10 -2.03 -8.68 -7.03
N SER A 11 -0.91 -8.56 -7.71
CA SER A 11 -0.72 -7.74 -8.92
C SER A 11 -1.73 -7.99 -10.06
N CYS A 12 -2.33 -9.20 -10.14
CA CYS A 12 -3.36 -9.53 -11.12
C CYS A 12 -4.79 -9.25 -10.63
N GLY A 13 -4.97 -8.98 -9.34
CA GLY A 13 -6.28 -8.97 -8.70
C GLY A 13 -6.98 -10.34 -8.71
N VAL A 14 -8.16 -10.42 -8.11
CA VAL A 14 -9.05 -11.58 -8.15
C VAL A 14 -10.47 -11.07 -8.44
N PRO A 15 -11.16 -11.57 -9.48
CA PRO A 15 -10.77 -12.63 -10.42
C PRO A 15 -9.60 -12.25 -11.32
N THR A 16 -8.77 -13.23 -11.64
CA THR A 16 -7.68 -13.07 -12.60
C THR A 16 -8.21 -13.19 -14.03
N LEU A 17 -7.76 -12.34 -14.94
CA LEU A 17 -8.18 -12.35 -16.34
C LEU A 17 -8.03 -13.74 -16.95
N GLY A 18 -9.11 -14.23 -17.61
CA GLY A 18 -9.16 -15.53 -18.27
C GLY A 18 -9.26 -16.74 -17.33
N CYS A 19 -9.27 -16.56 -16.01
CA CYS A 19 -9.39 -17.65 -15.03
C CYS A 19 -10.86 -18.01 -14.78
N SER A 20 -11.15 -19.31 -14.76
CA SER A 20 -12.48 -19.84 -14.49
C SER A 20 -12.56 -20.77 -13.29
N CYS A 21 -11.57 -20.69 -12.37
CA CYS A 21 -11.57 -21.49 -11.16
C CYS A 21 -12.71 -21.10 -10.20
N LYS A 22 -12.95 -21.92 -9.18
CA LYS A 22 -14.04 -21.69 -8.22
C LYS A 22 -13.97 -20.34 -7.51
N VAL A 23 -12.76 -19.83 -7.23
CA VAL A 23 -12.54 -18.53 -6.59
C VAL A 23 -12.86 -17.39 -7.54
N CYS A 24 -12.35 -17.44 -8.79
CA CYS A 24 -12.60 -16.40 -9.79
C CYS A 24 -14.06 -16.35 -10.30
N ARG A 25 -14.86 -17.40 -10.02
CA ARG A 25 -16.30 -17.46 -10.30
C ARG A 25 -17.18 -17.27 -9.07
N SER A 26 -16.56 -17.07 -7.90
CA SER A 26 -17.31 -16.87 -6.67
C SER A 26 -18.19 -15.62 -6.74
N THR A 27 -19.37 -15.70 -6.14
CA THR A 27 -20.27 -14.56 -5.94
C THR A 27 -20.11 -13.93 -4.55
N ASN A 28 -19.28 -14.52 -3.68
CA ASN A 28 -18.94 -13.91 -2.40
C ASN A 28 -18.04 -12.70 -2.63
N PRO A 29 -18.44 -11.48 -2.21
CA PRO A 29 -17.65 -10.28 -2.41
C PRO A 29 -16.24 -10.36 -1.80
N HIS A 30 -16.05 -11.16 -0.73
CA HIS A 30 -14.73 -11.33 -0.10
C HIS A 30 -13.75 -12.17 -0.94
N ASP A 31 -14.23 -12.88 -1.96
CA ASP A 31 -13.39 -13.58 -2.93
C ASP A 31 -12.97 -12.72 -4.11
N SER A 32 -13.59 -11.53 -4.29
CA SER A 32 -13.18 -10.53 -5.26
C SER A 32 -12.21 -9.53 -4.59
N ARG A 33 -11.05 -9.32 -5.20
CA ARG A 33 -9.97 -8.55 -4.58
C ARG A 33 -9.29 -7.62 -5.58
N LEU A 34 -9.39 -6.34 -5.33
CA LEU A 34 -8.61 -5.30 -6.01
C LEU A 34 -7.15 -5.38 -5.55
N ARG A 35 -6.23 -4.79 -6.31
CA ARG A 35 -4.80 -4.75 -5.99
C ARG A 35 -4.55 -4.01 -4.68
N CYS A 36 -3.53 -4.45 -3.95
CA CYS A 36 -3.25 -3.97 -2.60
C CYS A 36 -3.14 -2.45 -2.50
N ALA A 37 -3.94 -1.89 -1.60
CA ALA A 37 -3.84 -0.52 -1.12
C ALA A 37 -4.56 -0.42 0.22
N ALA A 38 -4.17 0.54 1.06
CA ALA A 38 -4.83 0.81 2.32
C ALA A 38 -4.92 2.31 2.60
N LEU A 39 -5.93 2.71 3.36
CA LEU A 39 -6.11 4.07 3.83
C LEU A 39 -6.00 4.10 5.34
N VAL A 40 -5.15 4.97 5.85
CA VAL A 40 -4.92 5.22 7.28
C VAL A 40 -5.52 6.58 7.62
N GLU A 41 -6.42 6.63 8.58
CA GLU A 41 -7.12 7.84 8.95
C GLU A 41 -7.08 8.09 10.46
N THR A 42 -6.84 9.35 10.81
CA THR A 42 -7.17 9.94 12.11
C THR A 42 -8.31 10.95 11.91
N ASP A 43 -8.67 11.68 12.96
CA ASP A 43 -9.66 12.75 12.85
C ASP A 43 -9.20 13.86 11.88
N THR A 44 -7.89 14.08 11.77
CA THR A 44 -7.32 15.23 11.03
C THR A 44 -6.52 14.84 9.80
N THR A 45 -5.98 13.61 9.72
CA THR A 45 -5.03 13.20 8.68
C THR A 45 -5.53 11.98 7.92
N ARG A 46 -5.28 11.97 6.61
CA ARG A 46 -5.65 10.90 5.71
C ARG A 46 -4.46 10.50 4.86
N LEU A 47 -3.93 9.29 5.09
CA LEU A 47 -2.71 8.79 4.48
C LEU A 47 -3.01 7.52 3.67
N LEU A 48 -2.70 7.56 2.38
CA LEU A 48 -2.86 6.40 1.48
C LEU A 48 -1.56 5.58 1.47
N ILE A 49 -1.66 4.26 1.52
CA ILE A 49 -0.54 3.32 1.31
C ILE A 49 -0.75 2.63 -0.03
N ASP A 50 0.17 2.88 -0.95
CA ASP A 50 0.15 2.49 -2.35
C ASP A 50 -1.02 3.09 -3.15
N CYS A 51 -0.85 3.15 -4.46
CA CYS A 51 -1.77 3.78 -5.38
C CYS A 51 -1.73 3.03 -6.72
N GLY A 52 -2.23 1.78 -6.70
CA GLY A 52 -2.30 0.91 -7.86
C GLY A 52 -3.40 1.31 -8.85
N PRO A 53 -3.54 0.61 -9.98
CA PRO A 53 -4.46 0.97 -11.05
C PRO A 53 -5.94 0.89 -10.68
N ASP A 54 -6.27 0.24 -9.56
CA ASP A 54 -7.65 0.12 -9.07
C ASP A 54 -8.06 1.29 -8.16
N ILE A 55 -7.15 2.25 -7.90
CA ILE A 55 -7.35 3.32 -6.91
C ILE A 55 -8.62 4.13 -7.16
N ARG A 56 -8.99 4.36 -8.41
CA ARG A 56 -10.23 5.05 -8.75
C ARG A 56 -11.45 4.29 -8.21
N GLN A 57 -11.53 2.99 -8.44
CA GLN A 57 -12.60 2.13 -7.93
C GLN A 57 -12.58 2.07 -6.39
N GLN A 58 -11.40 1.97 -5.81
CA GLN A 58 -11.18 1.88 -4.36
C GLN A 58 -11.62 3.14 -3.61
N LEU A 59 -11.41 4.32 -4.20
CA LEU A 59 -11.76 5.59 -3.55
C LEU A 59 -13.20 6.07 -3.84
N MET A 60 -13.87 5.51 -4.87
CA MET A 60 -15.23 5.92 -5.26
C MET A 60 -16.28 5.79 -4.14
N PRO A 61 -16.30 4.74 -3.30
CA PRO A 61 -17.28 4.61 -2.23
C PRO A 61 -16.97 5.49 -1.00
N LEU A 62 -15.76 6.06 -0.93
CA LEU A 62 -15.30 6.80 0.25
C LEU A 62 -15.63 8.30 0.16
N PRO A 63 -15.74 9.00 1.30
CA PRO A 63 -15.93 10.44 1.31
C PRO A 63 -14.80 11.17 0.55
N PHE A 64 -15.18 12.08 -0.35
CA PHE A 64 -14.22 12.88 -1.12
C PHE A 64 -13.63 13.99 -0.25
N ARG A 65 -12.51 13.67 0.42
CA ARG A 65 -11.77 14.55 1.32
C ARG A 65 -10.30 14.57 0.92
N ARG A 66 -9.55 15.54 1.44
CA ARG A 66 -8.10 15.65 1.22
C ARG A 66 -7.38 14.33 1.49
N ILE A 67 -6.37 14.02 0.69
CA ILE A 67 -5.33 13.01 0.95
C ILE A 67 -4.07 13.81 1.33
N ASP A 68 -3.59 13.62 2.55
CA ASP A 68 -2.46 14.39 3.10
C ASP A 68 -1.11 13.83 2.67
N GLY A 69 -1.08 12.58 2.19
CA GLY A 69 0.09 11.96 1.62
C GLY A 69 -0.18 10.56 1.08
N VAL A 70 0.74 10.09 0.25
CA VAL A 70 0.78 8.72 -0.27
C VAL A 70 2.12 8.10 0.08
N LEU A 71 2.10 6.99 0.81
CA LEU A 71 3.27 6.16 1.08
C LEU A 71 3.39 5.13 -0.05
N LEU A 72 4.52 5.09 -0.72
CA LEU A 72 4.80 4.12 -1.78
C LEU A 72 5.79 3.08 -1.26
N THR A 73 5.36 1.82 -1.24
CA THR A 73 6.19 0.69 -0.79
C THR A 73 7.30 0.41 -1.79
N HIS A 74 6.95 0.35 -3.08
CA HIS A 74 7.88 0.10 -4.17
C HIS A 74 7.30 0.49 -5.54
N MET A 75 8.08 0.27 -6.60
CA MET A 75 7.81 0.81 -7.94
C MET A 75 6.96 -0.08 -8.85
N HIS A 76 6.46 -1.24 -8.41
CA HIS A 76 5.65 -2.09 -9.29
C HIS A 76 4.33 -1.41 -9.66
N TYR A 77 3.81 -1.74 -10.83
CA TYR A 77 2.63 -1.11 -11.41
C TYR A 77 1.39 -1.21 -10.52
N ASP A 78 1.21 -2.34 -9.88
CA ASP A 78 0.10 -2.60 -8.94
C ASP A 78 0.14 -1.73 -7.68
N HIS A 79 1.27 -1.03 -7.41
CA HIS A 79 1.44 -0.11 -6.28
C HIS A 79 1.54 1.36 -6.69
N VAL A 80 1.83 1.67 -7.97
CA VAL A 80 2.02 3.07 -8.41
C VAL A 80 1.19 3.45 -9.64
N GLY A 81 0.58 2.48 -10.35
CA GLY A 81 -0.04 2.68 -11.66
C GLY A 81 -1.26 3.59 -11.69
N GLY A 82 -1.88 3.87 -10.54
CA GLY A 82 -3.09 4.70 -10.42
C GLY A 82 -2.85 6.13 -9.92
N ILE A 83 -1.60 6.57 -9.76
CA ILE A 83 -1.27 7.89 -9.21
C ILE A 83 -1.92 9.03 -10.01
N ASP A 84 -2.11 8.90 -11.32
CA ASP A 84 -2.77 9.92 -12.15
C ASP A 84 -4.25 10.08 -11.78
N ASP A 85 -4.92 9.05 -11.30
CA ASP A 85 -6.32 9.09 -10.86
C ASP A 85 -6.53 9.92 -9.57
N LEU A 86 -5.45 10.32 -8.88
CA LEU A 86 -5.52 11.24 -7.75
C LEU A 86 -5.73 12.71 -8.18
N ARG A 87 -5.75 13.00 -9.48
CA ARG A 87 -5.93 14.36 -10.04
C ARG A 87 -7.12 15.13 -9.42
N PRO A 88 -8.32 14.54 -9.23
CA PRO A 88 -9.44 15.25 -8.60
C PRO A 88 -9.15 15.73 -7.18
N TYR A 89 -8.33 14.99 -6.42
CA TYR A 89 -7.95 15.33 -5.05
C TYR A 89 -6.99 16.53 -4.98
N CYS A 90 -6.34 16.89 -6.08
CA CYS A 90 -5.46 18.05 -6.14
C CYS A 90 -6.21 19.39 -5.99
N ARG A 91 -7.55 19.39 -6.00
CA ARG A 91 -8.36 20.57 -5.59
C ARG A 91 -8.12 20.95 -4.13
N PHE A 92 -7.68 20.01 -3.30
CA PHE A 92 -7.33 20.25 -1.89
C PHE A 92 -5.87 20.67 -1.70
N GLY A 93 -5.09 20.74 -2.77
CA GLY A 93 -3.68 21.11 -2.77
C GLY A 93 -2.78 20.05 -3.41
N THR A 94 -1.48 20.29 -3.36
CA THR A 94 -0.47 19.33 -3.84
C THR A 94 -0.47 18.09 -2.95
N ILE A 95 -0.43 16.90 -3.57
CA ILE A 95 -0.38 15.62 -2.84
C ILE A 95 1.08 15.19 -2.72
N PRO A 96 1.61 15.04 -1.49
CA PRO A 96 2.94 14.52 -1.25
C PRO A 96 2.99 13.00 -1.52
N LEU A 97 3.96 12.55 -2.32
CA LEU A 97 4.32 11.15 -2.50
C LEU A 97 5.60 10.86 -1.72
N TYR A 98 5.55 9.91 -0.80
CA TYR A 98 6.67 9.47 0.03
C TYR A 98 7.11 8.08 -0.42
N GLY A 99 8.37 7.91 -0.75
CA GLY A 99 8.93 6.63 -1.17
C GLY A 99 10.46 6.67 -1.20
N ASP A 100 11.09 5.55 -1.42
CA ASP A 100 12.52 5.55 -1.63
C ASP A 100 12.89 6.28 -2.95
N ARG A 101 14.14 6.67 -3.09
CA ARG A 101 14.63 7.40 -4.26
C ARG A 101 14.42 6.64 -5.57
N LYS A 102 14.47 5.30 -5.54
CA LYS A 102 14.31 4.45 -6.72
C LYS A 102 12.86 4.43 -7.18
N THR A 103 11.93 4.23 -6.25
CA THR A 103 10.48 4.27 -6.49
C THR A 103 10.04 5.62 -7.02
N LEU A 104 10.45 6.73 -6.37
CA LEU A 104 10.08 8.08 -6.81
C LEU A 104 10.69 8.44 -8.17
N ARG A 105 11.90 7.97 -8.48
CA ARG A 105 12.50 8.14 -9.81
C ARG A 105 11.68 7.39 -10.88
N HIS A 106 11.24 6.18 -10.58
CA HIS A 106 10.40 5.39 -11.48
C HIS A 106 9.06 6.08 -11.75
N VAL A 107 8.36 6.54 -10.70
CA VAL A 107 7.12 7.32 -10.84
C VAL A 107 7.33 8.54 -11.75
N ARG A 108 8.41 9.28 -11.56
CA ARG A 108 8.76 10.42 -12.42
C ARG A 108 9.03 10.03 -13.87
N GLN A 109 9.62 8.84 -14.12
CA GLN A 109 9.89 8.34 -15.46
C GLN A 109 8.62 7.85 -16.18
N CYS A 110 7.72 7.20 -15.45
CA CYS A 110 6.46 6.69 -16.00
C CYS A 110 5.43 7.79 -16.26
N MET A 111 5.44 8.86 -15.45
CA MET A 111 4.52 9.98 -15.54
C MET A 111 5.26 11.33 -15.65
N PRO A 112 6.09 11.52 -16.70
CA PRO A 112 6.93 12.73 -16.80
C PRO A 112 6.10 14.02 -16.91
N TYR A 113 4.88 13.94 -17.43
CA TYR A 113 3.96 15.08 -17.56
C TYR A 113 3.47 15.64 -16.22
N CYS A 114 3.52 14.82 -15.14
CA CYS A 114 3.18 15.26 -13.78
C CYS A 114 4.30 16.06 -13.11
N PHE A 115 5.51 16.02 -13.66
CA PHE A 115 6.71 16.58 -13.03
C PHE A 115 7.46 17.48 -14.00
N PRO A 116 7.18 18.80 -14.02
CA PRO A 116 7.84 19.75 -14.92
C PRO A 116 9.37 19.77 -14.72
N HIS A 117 10.09 19.99 -15.83
CA HIS A 117 11.55 20.00 -15.86
C HIS A 117 12.12 21.38 -16.22
N GLY A 118 13.36 21.64 -15.80
CA GLY A 118 14.17 22.77 -16.26
C GLY A 118 13.61 24.15 -15.86
N LEU A 119 13.44 25.05 -16.85
CA LEU A 119 13.00 26.42 -16.62
C LEU A 119 11.63 26.50 -15.94
N VAL A 120 10.70 25.63 -16.31
CA VAL A 120 9.34 25.59 -15.74
C VAL A 120 9.39 25.30 -14.25
N GLN A 121 10.21 24.34 -13.81
CA GLN A 121 10.38 24.05 -12.39
C GLN A 121 10.97 25.24 -11.61
N ARG A 122 11.86 26.04 -12.25
CA ARG A 122 12.39 27.27 -11.65
C ARG A 122 11.31 28.34 -11.51
N ILE A 123 10.50 28.53 -12.56
CA ILE A 123 9.38 29.48 -12.56
C ILE A 123 8.35 29.10 -11.49
N GLU A 124 7.97 27.84 -11.37
CA GLU A 124 7.03 27.38 -10.35
C GLU A 124 7.54 27.61 -8.92
N LYS A 125 8.85 27.44 -8.69
CA LYS A 125 9.46 27.77 -7.38
C LYS A 125 9.40 29.26 -7.06
N SER A 126 9.57 30.12 -8.08
CA SER A 126 9.57 31.59 -7.93
C SER A 126 8.15 32.16 -7.90
N LEU A 127 7.20 31.52 -8.58
CA LEU A 127 5.82 31.95 -8.75
C LEU A 127 4.85 30.78 -8.55
N PRO A 128 4.65 30.30 -7.30
CA PRO A 128 3.87 29.08 -7.00
C PRO A 128 2.43 29.11 -7.52
N TRP A 129 1.84 30.32 -7.61
CA TRP A 129 0.49 30.53 -8.14
C TRP A 129 0.37 30.27 -9.66
N LEU A 130 1.48 30.25 -10.41
CA LEU A 130 1.49 30.02 -11.85
C LEU A 130 1.36 28.53 -12.23
N LYS A 131 1.65 27.62 -11.32
CA LYS A 131 1.65 26.17 -11.49
C LYS A 131 0.37 25.63 -12.16
N LEU A 132 -0.78 26.00 -11.64
CA LEU A 132 -2.08 25.56 -12.17
C LEU A 132 -2.38 26.07 -13.60
N LYS A 133 -1.69 27.08 -14.07
CA LYS A 133 -1.86 27.65 -15.42
C LYS A 133 -0.96 26.99 -16.45
N LEU A 134 0.23 26.53 -16.03
CA LEU A 134 1.22 25.93 -16.93
C LEU A 134 0.88 24.46 -17.29
N TYR A 135 0.25 23.74 -16.36
CA TYR A 135 -0.07 22.33 -16.53
C TYR A 135 -1.53 22.02 -16.16
N PRO A 136 -2.50 22.55 -16.93
CA PRO A 136 -3.91 22.23 -16.69
C PRO A 136 -4.16 20.74 -16.99
N GLY A 137 -4.92 20.09 -16.10
CA GLY A 137 -5.35 18.71 -16.34
C GLY A 137 -4.36 17.61 -15.94
N VAL A 138 -3.29 17.93 -15.20
CA VAL A 138 -2.39 16.94 -14.57
C VAL A 138 -2.46 17.02 -13.05
N PRO A 139 -2.18 15.92 -12.32
CA PRO A 139 -2.15 15.97 -10.86
C PRO A 139 -0.99 16.85 -10.37
N SER A 140 -1.24 17.58 -9.28
CA SER A 140 -0.23 18.35 -8.56
C SER A 140 0.41 17.47 -7.50
N LEU A 141 1.63 17.00 -7.75
CA LEU A 141 2.33 16.04 -6.92
C LEU A 141 3.68 16.59 -6.45
N SER A 142 4.11 16.24 -5.23
CA SER A 142 5.47 16.49 -4.76
C SER A 142 6.17 15.17 -4.41
N LEU A 143 7.43 15.02 -4.80
CA LEU A 143 8.23 13.84 -4.52
C LEU A 143 9.06 14.08 -3.25
N ASN A 144 8.84 13.27 -2.23
CA ASN A 144 9.46 13.39 -0.91
C ASN A 144 10.23 12.09 -0.60
N PRO A 145 11.55 12.06 -0.86
CA PRO A 145 12.36 10.89 -0.59
C PRO A 145 12.40 10.59 0.92
N ILE A 146 12.08 9.35 1.27
CA ILE A 146 12.20 8.81 2.62
C ILE A 146 13.27 7.72 2.67
N HIS A 147 13.71 7.42 3.88
CA HIS A 147 14.76 6.43 4.13
C HIS A 147 14.32 5.50 5.26
N ALA A 148 14.63 4.23 5.13
CA ALA A 148 14.44 3.29 6.22
C ALA A 148 15.09 3.80 7.52
N HIS A 149 14.47 3.49 8.65
CA HIS A 149 14.89 3.84 10.01
C HIS A 149 14.89 5.34 10.34
N ARG A 150 14.34 6.18 9.47
CA ARG A 150 14.15 7.61 9.74
C ARG A 150 12.68 7.94 9.79
N SER A 151 12.16 8.08 11.00
CA SER A 151 10.76 8.52 11.22
C SER A 151 10.51 9.89 10.63
N PHE A 152 9.29 10.08 10.14
CA PHE A 152 8.75 11.37 9.74
C PHE A 152 7.25 11.39 10.04
N SER A 153 6.63 12.57 9.97
CA SER A 153 5.19 12.71 10.22
C SER A 153 4.46 13.25 9.01
N VAL A 154 3.25 12.77 8.81
CA VAL A 154 2.26 13.34 7.90
C VAL A 154 1.07 13.72 8.75
N GLY A 155 0.83 15.04 8.93
CA GLY A 155 -0.12 15.52 9.92
C GLY A 155 0.24 15.01 11.32
N ASP A 156 -0.69 14.33 11.98
CA ASP A 156 -0.55 13.71 13.29
C ASP A 156 -0.14 12.21 13.24
N ILE A 157 0.12 11.68 12.05
CA ILE A 157 0.54 10.29 11.86
C ILE A 157 2.06 10.20 11.76
N GLU A 158 2.71 9.51 12.72
CA GLU A 158 4.12 9.17 12.64
C GLU A 158 4.32 7.91 11.80
N VAL A 159 5.32 7.94 10.90
CA VAL A 159 5.67 6.84 10.00
C VAL A 159 7.14 6.50 10.13
N LEU A 160 7.46 5.24 10.39
CA LEU A 160 8.80 4.69 10.36
C LEU A 160 8.93 3.70 9.18
N PRO A 161 9.65 4.04 8.11
CA PRO A 161 9.93 3.11 7.02
C PRO A 161 10.91 2.01 7.47
N ILE A 162 10.65 0.77 7.03
CA ILE A 162 11.40 -0.44 7.38
C ILE A 162 11.82 -1.13 6.09
N ASN A 163 13.04 -1.69 6.02
CA ASN A 163 13.46 -2.46 4.86
C ASN A 163 12.86 -3.86 4.87
N VAL A 164 12.33 -4.26 3.72
CA VAL A 164 11.91 -5.63 3.44
C VAL A 164 12.44 -6.06 2.09
N LEU A 165 12.50 -7.36 1.85
CA LEU A 165 12.98 -7.93 0.58
C LEU A 165 11.84 -8.59 -0.18
N HIS A 166 11.56 -8.08 -1.37
CA HIS A 166 10.68 -8.67 -2.36
C HIS A 166 11.52 -9.51 -3.34
N GLY A 167 11.76 -10.76 -2.99
CA GLY A 167 12.83 -11.55 -3.59
C GLY A 167 14.19 -10.92 -3.31
N LYS A 168 14.84 -10.38 -4.35
CA LYS A 168 16.12 -9.64 -4.23
C LYS A 168 15.94 -8.12 -4.25
N LEU A 169 14.72 -7.63 -4.46
CA LEU A 169 14.43 -6.20 -4.54
C LEU A 169 14.19 -5.65 -3.13
N PRO A 170 15.00 -4.69 -2.64
CA PRO A 170 14.68 -3.96 -1.42
C PRO A 170 13.44 -3.07 -1.67
N ILE A 171 12.49 -3.13 -0.76
CA ILE A 171 11.26 -2.34 -0.75
C ILE A 171 11.00 -1.80 0.66
N LEU A 172 10.00 -0.95 0.83
CA LEU A 172 9.63 -0.41 2.12
C LEU A 172 8.38 -1.09 2.69
N GLY A 173 8.44 -1.47 3.96
CA GLY A 173 7.30 -1.61 4.83
C GLY A 173 7.19 -0.37 5.72
N PHE A 174 6.06 -0.19 6.41
CA PHE A 174 5.82 0.97 7.26
C PHE A 174 5.32 0.54 8.63
N ARG A 175 5.98 1.02 9.71
CA ARG A 175 5.37 1.11 11.02
C ARG A 175 4.71 2.47 11.15
N ILE A 176 3.45 2.50 11.53
CA ILE A 176 2.62 3.70 11.60
C ILE A 176 2.15 3.86 13.04
N GLY A 177 2.54 4.96 13.66
CA GLY A 177 2.39 5.14 15.07
C GLY A 177 3.15 4.07 15.86
N ARG A 178 2.62 3.69 17.04
CA ARG A 178 3.28 2.74 17.93
C ARG A 178 2.89 1.29 17.67
N ASP A 179 1.62 1.06 17.35
CA ASP A 179 0.99 -0.26 17.48
C ASP A 179 0.70 -0.95 16.14
N PHE A 180 0.87 -0.27 15.01
CA PHE A 180 0.51 -0.77 13.69
C PHE A 180 1.71 -0.89 12.74
N ALA A 181 1.77 -1.98 11.97
CA ALA A 181 2.71 -2.13 10.86
C ALA A 181 2.01 -2.69 9.61
N TYR A 182 2.37 -2.12 8.45
CA TYR A 182 1.91 -2.55 7.13
C TYR A 182 3.10 -3.00 6.29
N ILE A 183 3.12 -4.27 5.91
CA ILE A 183 4.20 -4.91 5.15
C ILE A 183 3.58 -5.70 4.01
N THR A 184 3.74 -5.23 2.77
CA THR A 184 3.29 -5.95 1.58
C THR A 184 4.47 -6.47 0.78
N ASP A 185 4.23 -7.43 -0.11
CA ASP A 185 5.20 -7.97 -1.09
C ASP A 185 6.51 -8.53 -0.50
N MET A 186 6.51 -8.77 0.78
CA MET A 186 7.66 -9.35 1.45
C MET A 186 7.87 -10.82 1.06
N LYS A 187 9.10 -11.16 0.66
CA LYS A 187 9.60 -12.55 0.64
C LYS A 187 10.34 -12.88 1.93
N SER A 188 11.15 -11.96 2.41
CA SER A 188 11.90 -12.09 3.65
C SER A 188 12.20 -10.72 4.25
N MET A 189 12.60 -10.72 5.50
CA MET A 189 13.06 -9.55 6.22
C MET A 189 14.41 -9.86 6.87
N PRO A 190 15.42 -8.97 6.76
CA PRO A 190 16.66 -9.10 7.54
C PRO A 190 16.36 -9.14 9.04
N GLU A 191 17.09 -9.94 9.80
CA GLU A 191 16.78 -10.15 11.24
C GLU A 191 16.92 -8.87 12.08
N ASP A 192 17.84 -8.00 11.71
CA ASP A 192 18.03 -6.71 12.36
C ASP A 192 16.87 -5.74 12.16
N GLU A 193 16.05 -5.92 11.13
CA GLU A 193 14.83 -5.12 10.91
C GLU A 193 13.73 -5.43 11.93
N LEU A 194 13.70 -6.64 12.51
CA LEU A 194 12.67 -7.03 13.50
C LEU A 194 12.66 -6.14 14.73
N GLN A 195 13.78 -5.50 15.08
CA GLN A 195 13.83 -4.55 16.20
C GLN A 195 12.87 -3.36 16.02
N TYR A 196 12.60 -2.95 14.78
CA TYR A 196 11.68 -1.84 14.45
C TYR A 196 10.20 -2.23 14.53
N LEU A 197 9.92 -3.54 14.65
CA LEU A 197 8.56 -4.08 14.83
C LEU A 197 8.24 -4.42 16.29
N LYS A 198 9.18 -4.25 17.22
CA LYS A 198 8.92 -4.51 18.63
C LYS A 198 7.79 -3.64 19.17
N GLY A 199 6.77 -4.30 19.78
CA GLY A 199 5.61 -3.65 20.37
C GLY A 199 4.49 -3.33 19.36
N VAL A 200 4.61 -3.78 18.10
CA VAL A 200 3.50 -3.75 17.14
C VAL A 200 2.44 -4.74 17.59
N ARG A 201 1.22 -4.24 17.79
CA ARG A 201 0.06 -5.04 18.21
C ARG A 201 -0.75 -5.55 17.04
N THR A 202 -0.89 -4.73 16.00
CA THR A 202 -1.60 -5.07 14.76
C THR A 202 -0.64 -5.09 13.58
N LEU A 203 -0.51 -6.25 12.95
CA LEU A 203 0.35 -6.47 11.79
C LEU A 203 -0.49 -6.73 10.54
N VAL A 204 -0.20 -6.00 9.46
CA VAL A 204 -0.65 -6.35 8.12
C VAL A 204 0.54 -6.89 7.34
N VAL A 205 0.40 -8.10 6.78
CA VAL A 205 1.49 -8.75 6.04
C VAL A 205 0.97 -9.55 4.85
N ASN A 206 1.75 -9.60 3.77
CA ASN A 206 1.35 -10.36 2.58
C ASN A 206 1.43 -11.87 2.78
N ALA A 207 0.50 -12.59 2.14
CA ALA A 207 0.52 -14.05 2.03
C ALA A 207 -0.10 -14.47 0.69
N LEU A 208 0.71 -14.89 -0.27
CA LEU A 208 0.22 -15.10 -1.64
C LEU A 208 -0.82 -16.22 -1.72
N ARG A 209 -0.58 -17.35 -1.03
CA ARG A 209 -1.38 -18.60 -1.03
C ARG A 209 -0.84 -19.60 -0.02
N PHE A 210 -1.54 -20.72 0.19
CA PHE A 210 -1.10 -21.76 1.14
C PHE A 210 0.05 -22.61 0.62
N GLU A 211 0.02 -22.98 -0.64
CA GLU A 211 0.95 -23.93 -1.27
C GLU A 211 1.62 -23.32 -2.51
N LYS A 212 2.53 -24.05 -3.13
CA LYS A 212 3.30 -23.67 -4.33
C LYS A 212 4.19 -22.47 -4.06
N PRO A 213 5.44 -22.67 -3.62
CA PRO A 213 6.41 -21.61 -3.33
C PRO A 213 6.53 -20.58 -4.46
N HIS A 214 6.79 -19.34 -4.09
CA HIS A 214 6.99 -18.23 -5.01
C HIS A 214 8.34 -17.58 -4.74
N HIS A 215 9.01 -17.11 -5.81
CA HIS A 215 10.35 -16.55 -5.70
C HIS A 215 10.42 -15.20 -4.97
N SER A 216 9.34 -14.43 -4.99
CA SER A 216 9.30 -13.07 -4.46
C SER A 216 8.25 -12.83 -3.35
N HIS A 217 7.32 -13.75 -3.13
CA HIS A 217 6.32 -13.65 -2.07
C HIS A 217 6.41 -14.80 -1.10
N GLN A 218 5.98 -14.59 0.12
CA GLN A 218 5.85 -15.63 1.12
C GLN A 218 4.49 -16.35 1.01
N LEU A 219 4.45 -17.57 1.56
CA LEU A 219 3.24 -18.36 1.74
C LEU A 219 2.53 -17.98 3.05
N VAL A 220 1.31 -18.48 3.24
CA VAL A 220 0.56 -18.28 4.48
C VAL A 220 1.34 -18.78 5.71
N ALA A 221 1.98 -19.96 5.61
CA ALA A 221 2.78 -20.49 6.71
C ALA A 221 3.96 -19.57 7.10
N ASP A 222 4.64 -18.99 6.11
CA ASP A 222 5.74 -18.04 6.33
C ASP A 222 5.22 -16.77 7.01
N ALA A 223 4.06 -16.25 6.56
CA ALA A 223 3.44 -15.05 7.11
C ALA A 223 2.99 -15.25 8.56
N VAL A 224 2.40 -16.40 8.88
CA VAL A 224 2.02 -16.77 10.25
C VAL A 224 3.27 -16.90 11.15
N ALA A 225 4.32 -17.56 10.67
CA ALA A 225 5.58 -17.67 11.41
C ALA A 225 6.23 -16.30 11.64
N PHE A 226 6.16 -15.39 10.66
CA PHE A 226 6.63 -14.02 10.81
C PHE A 226 5.81 -13.24 11.84
N ALA A 227 4.49 -13.35 11.81
CA ALA A 227 3.61 -12.73 12.80
C ALA A 227 3.93 -13.16 14.24
N HIS A 228 4.24 -14.45 14.43
CA HIS A 228 4.71 -14.97 15.74
C HIS A 228 6.05 -14.35 16.16
N LYS A 229 7.01 -14.20 15.23
CA LYS A 229 8.30 -13.54 15.52
C LYS A 229 8.12 -12.08 15.94
N VAL A 230 7.20 -11.36 15.30
CA VAL A 230 6.87 -9.97 15.65
C VAL A 230 6.17 -9.90 17.02
N GLY A 231 5.41 -10.92 17.39
CA GLY A 231 4.59 -10.96 18.60
C GLY A 231 3.32 -10.12 18.49
N ALA A 232 2.77 -9.98 17.29
CA ALA A 232 1.54 -9.22 17.05
C ALA A 232 0.33 -9.90 17.72
N GLU A 233 -0.52 -9.11 18.35
CA GLU A 233 -1.77 -9.58 18.98
C GLU A 233 -2.79 -9.98 17.92
N GLN A 234 -2.86 -9.19 16.82
CA GLN A 234 -3.71 -9.43 15.66
C GLN A 234 -2.90 -9.28 14.37
N THR A 235 -3.11 -10.19 13.43
CA THR A 235 -2.47 -10.15 12.09
C THR A 235 -3.53 -10.23 11.00
N TRP A 236 -3.39 -9.37 10.01
CA TRP A 236 -4.23 -9.37 8.81
C TRP A 236 -3.36 -9.71 7.60
N LEU A 237 -3.74 -10.78 6.90
CA LEU A 237 -3.07 -11.21 5.68
C LEU A 237 -3.68 -10.48 4.48
N ILE A 238 -2.82 -10.11 3.54
CA ILE A 238 -3.16 -9.42 2.28
C ILE A 238 -2.37 -9.98 1.09
N HIS A 239 -2.55 -9.41 -0.09
CA HIS A 239 -1.81 -9.71 -1.32
C HIS A 239 -2.02 -11.14 -1.84
N PHE A 240 -3.28 -11.58 -1.83
CA PHE A 240 -3.65 -12.92 -2.26
C PHE A 240 -3.78 -13.04 -3.77
N ASN A 241 -3.43 -14.22 -4.31
CA ASN A 241 -3.94 -14.66 -5.59
C ASN A 241 -5.13 -15.62 -5.41
N HIS A 242 -5.74 -16.07 -6.50
CA HIS A 242 -6.89 -16.98 -6.47
C HIS A 242 -6.58 -18.38 -5.90
N ASP A 243 -5.31 -18.79 -5.81
CA ASP A 243 -4.91 -20.07 -5.20
C ASP A 243 -5.00 -20.05 -3.65
N ILE A 244 -5.33 -18.90 -3.05
CA ILE A 244 -5.63 -18.84 -1.60
C ILE A 244 -6.86 -19.70 -1.25
N GLY A 245 -7.76 -19.92 -2.22
CA GLY A 245 -9.04 -20.62 -2.01
C GLY A 245 -10.18 -19.63 -1.73
N LEU A 246 -11.37 -20.20 -1.47
CA LEU A 246 -12.52 -19.39 -1.03
C LEU A 246 -12.24 -18.82 0.37
N GLU A 247 -12.65 -17.58 0.61
CA GLU A 247 -12.38 -16.87 1.85
C GLU A 247 -12.78 -17.68 3.09
N THR A 248 -13.99 -18.21 3.12
CA THR A 248 -14.51 -18.99 4.26
C THR A 248 -13.71 -20.27 4.53
N GLU A 249 -13.28 -20.98 3.45
CA GLU A 249 -12.45 -22.19 3.57
C GLU A 249 -11.02 -21.87 4.02
N ALA A 250 -10.49 -20.76 3.53
CA ALA A 250 -9.13 -20.30 3.82
C ALA A 250 -9.03 -19.76 5.25
N GLN A 251 -9.99 -18.93 5.68
CA GLN A 251 -10.05 -18.37 7.04
C GLN A 251 -10.14 -19.47 8.10
N ALA A 252 -10.89 -20.55 7.84
CA ALA A 252 -11.03 -21.67 8.76
C ALA A 252 -9.71 -22.42 9.06
N LYS A 253 -8.68 -22.25 8.23
CA LYS A 253 -7.35 -22.87 8.39
C LYS A 253 -6.36 -22.01 9.18
N LEU A 254 -6.71 -20.76 9.51
CA LEU A 254 -5.82 -19.81 10.16
C LEU A 254 -5.94 -19.87 11.69
N PRO A 255 -4.87 -19.49 12.42
CA PRO A 255 -4.96 -19.26 13.85
C PRO A 255 -5.98 -18.17 14.20
N ARG A 256 -6.52 -18.19 15.42
CA ARG A 256 -7.58 -17.25 15.85
C ARG A 256 -7.21 -15.78 15.72
N ASN A 257 -5.93 -15.46 15.89
CA ASN A 257 -5.41 -14.09 15.82
C ASN A 257 -4.88 -13.72 14.43
N VAL A 258 -5.18 -14.52 13.39
CA VAL A 258 -4.81 -14.25 12.01
C VAL A 258 -6.06 -14.26 11.15
N GLY A 259 -6.33 -13.13 10.49
CA GLY A 259 -7.46 -12.95 9.60
C GLY A 259 -7.03 -12.74 8.14
N LEU A 260 -7.87 -13.19 7.20
CA LEU A 260 -7.80 -12.74 5.83
C LEU A 260 -8.46 -11.37 5.73
N ALA A 261 -7.72 -10.36 5.33
CA ALA A 261 -8.35 -9.08 4.99
C ALA A 261 -9.17 -9.21 3.70
N TYR A 262 -10.18 -8.38 3.56
CA TYR A 262 -11.00 -8.25 2.36
C TYR A 262 -11.18 -6.76 2.00
N ASP A 263 -11.53 -6.49 0.77
CA ASP A 263 -11.69 -5.12 0.27
C ASP A 263 -12.86 -4.44 0.99
N GLY A 264 -12.59 -3.30 1.60
CA GLY A 264 -13.54 -2.55 2.42
C GLY A 264 -13.52 -2.91 3.91
N LEU A 265 -12.68 -3.86 4.37
CA LEU A 265 -12.52 -4.13 5.81
C LEU A 265 -11.96 -2.88 6.50
N GLU A 266 -12.60 -2.49 7.59
CA GLU A 266 -12.14 -1.42 8.49
C GLU A 266 -11.72 -2.00 9.84
N ILE A 267 -10.59 -1.56 10.35
CA ILE A 267 -10.09 -1.91 11.69
C ILE A 267 -9.65 -0.67 12.44
N GLU A 268 -9.76 -0.72 13.77
CA GLU A 268 -9.23 0.30 14.67
C GLU A 268 -7.91 -0.18 15.31
N VAL A 269 -6.93 0.72 15.38
CA VAL A 269 -5.58 0.47 15.94
C VAL A 269 -5.11 1.64 16.77
#